data_790d2d64faa404713ff2305465f5a8c6
#
_entry.id   790d2d64faa404713ff2305465f5a8c6
#
_cell.length_a   1.000
_cell.length_b   1.000
_cell.length_c   1.000
_cell.angle_alpha   90.00
_cell.angle_beta   90.00
_cell.angle_gamma   90.00
#
_symmetry.space_group_name_H-M   'P 1'
#
loop_
_entity.id
_entity.type
_entity.pdbx_description
1 polymer ?
#
loop_
_entity_poly.entity_id
_entity_poly.type
_entity_poly.pdbx_seq_one_letter_code
_entity_poly.pdbx_strand_id
1 'polypeptide(L)'
;GGVTEDNSFGTHEFMELCRQIGCEAYFSGNVGSGTVQEFSDWVEYCNMGGISPMASERRANGQNEPFNVKYWGIGNEAWGCGGSMRAEYYADLCRQYSTYLRNYSPEHKIFKIASGANVADYHWTKTVMERAGQAVDAVSLHYYTLPHQDWQHKGSATDFTDEEYY
;
A
#
# COMPACT_ATOMS: atom_id res chain seq x y z
N GLY A 1 9.14 -13.67 -13.57
CA GLY A 1 10.21 -14.32 -12.88
C GLY A 1 11.52 -14.29 -13.64
N GLY A 2 12.61 -14.57 -12.93
CA GLY A 2 13.93 -14.63 -13.53
C GLY A 2 14.68 -13.30 -13.63
N VAL A 3 14.11 -12.22 -13.12
CA VAL A 3 14.80 -10.93 -13.00
C VAL A 3 15.51 -10.88 -11.65
N THR A 4 16.75 -10.40 -11.63
CA THR A 4 17.47 -10.13 -10.38
C THR A 4 17.14 -8.73 -9.91
N GLU A 5 16.71 -8.62 -8.67
CA GLU A 5 16.53 -7.34 -7.98
C GLU A 5 17.59 -7.23 -6.89
N ASP A 6 18.30 -6.11 -6.83
CA ASP A 6 19.38 -5.87 -5.89
C ASP A 6 18.94 -5.11 -4.63
N ASN A 7 17.65 -4.75 -4.54
CA ASN A 7 17.06 -3.96 -3.46
C ASN A 7 17.75 -2.61 -3.21
N SER A 8 18.37 -2.03 -4.24
CA SER A 8 19.04 -0.73 -4.15
C SER A 8 18.10 0.47 -4.11
N PHE A 9 16.80 0.24 -4.32
CA PHE A 9 15.76 1.27 -4.29
C PHE A 9 14.77 0.97 -3.16
N GLY A 10 15.03 1.55 -2.00
CA GLY A 10 14.23 1.36 -0.78
C GLY A 10 13.43 2.60 -0.39
N THR A 11 13.11 2.70 0.90
CA THR A 11 12.29 3.78 1.46
C THR A 11 12.88 5.17 1.19
N HIS A 12 14.20 5.34 1.41
CA HIS A 12 14.87 6.64 1.24
C HIS A 12 14.86 7.09 -0.22
N GLU A 13 15.21 6.19 -1.14
CA GLU A 13 15.26 6.47 -2.57
C GLU A 13 13.86 6.79 -3.12
N PHE A 14 12.84 6.06 -2.66
CA PHE A 14 11.47 6.32 -3.07
C PHE A 14 10.96 7.67 -2.54
N MET A 15 11.25 8.01 -1.28
CA MET A 15 10.86 9.31 -0.71
C MET A 15 11.60 10.46 -1.42
N GLU A 16 12.86 10.27 -1.80
CA GLU A 16 13.60 11.26 -2.58
C GLU A 16 12.99 11.43 -3.99
N LEU A 17 12.61 10.34 -4.64
CA LEU A 17 11.88 10.42 -5.92
C LEU A 17 10.58 11.21 -5.77
N CYS A 18 9.76 10.90 -4.76
CA CYS A 18 8.52 11.64 -4.50
C CYS A 18 8.77 13.13 -4.29
N ARG A 19 9.82 13.48 -3.55
CA ARG A 19 10.23 14.86 -3.34
C ARG A 19 10.61 15.56 -4.65
N GLN A 20 11.36 14.90 -5.52
CA GLN A 20 11.80 15.48 -6.80
C GLN A 20 10.63 15.74 -7.76
N ILE A 21 9.69 14.82 -7.83
CA ILE A 21 8.52 14.96 -8.71
C ILE A 21 7.34 15.72 -8.06
N GLY A 22 7.44 16.04 -6.78
CA GLY A 22 6.42 16.84 -6.07
C GLY A 22 5.13 16.05 -5.79
N CYS A 23 5.21 14.75 -5.51
CA CYS A 23 4.04 13.94 -5.17
C CYS A 23 4.10 13.38 -3.74
N GLU A 24 2.95 12.96 -3.24
CA GLU A 24 2.84 12.21 -1.99
C GLU A 24 3.21 10.74 -2.20
N ALA A 25 3.82 10.14 -1.18
CA ALA A 25 4.12 8.71 -1.17
C ALA A 25 2.90 7.91 -0.73
N TYR A 26 2.66 6.78 -1.40
CA TYR A 26 1.72 5.74 -0.98
C TYR A 26 2.48 4.43 -0.82
N PHE A 27 2.60 3.95 0.41
CA PHE A 27 3.24 2.68 0.73
C PHE A 27 2.20 1.60 1.02
N SER A 28 2.41 0.41 0.49
CA SER A 28 1.60 -0.78 0.81
C SER A 28 2.38 -1.75 1.66
N GLY A 29 1.91 -2.00 2.88
CA GLY A 29 2.50 -2.98 3.77
C GLY A 29 2.15 -4.41 3.37
N ASN A 30 3.07 -5.33 3.58
CA ASN A 30 2.88 -6.75 3.28
C ASN A 30 2.06 -7.43 4.37
N VAL A 31 0.79 -7.72 4.10
CA VAL A 31 -0.09 -8.48 5.00
C VAL A 31 -0.18 -9.97 4.63
N GLY A 32 0.44 -10.37 3.52
CA GLY A 32 0.43 -11.75 3.05
C GLY A 32 1.47 -12.62 3.77
N SER A 33 2.73 -12.24 3.69
CA SER A 33 3.85 -12.96 4.30
C SER A 33 4.59 -12.17 5.38
N GLY A 34 4.32 -10.86 5.51
CA GLY A 34 4.85 -10.02 6.57
C GLY A 34 4.10 -10.17 7.88
N THR A 35 4.63 -9.54 8.92
CA THR A 35 4.04 -9.51 10.26
C THR A 35 3.47 -8.14 10.58
N VAL A 36 2.53 -8.10 11.54
CA VAL A 36 2.01 -6.84 12.09
C VAL A 36 3.13 -5.96 12.64
N GLN A 37 4.13 -6.59 13.28
CA GLN A 37 5.27 -5.88 13.85
C GLN A 37 6.11 -5.19 12.79
N GLU A 38 6.48 -5.90 11.73
CA GLU A 38 7.27 -5.34 10.62
C GLU A 38 6.58 -4.13 9.99
N PHE A 39 5.27 -4.21 9.78
CA PHE A 39 4.52 -3.08 9.22
C PHE A 39 4.44 -1.91 10.21
N SER A 40 4.19 -2.19 11.48
CA SER A 40 4.18 -1.17 12.53
C SER A 40 5.54 -0.47 12.66
N ASP A 41 6.63 -1.25 12.61
CA ASP A 41 8.00 -0.75 12.67
C ASP A 41 8.33 0.12 11.44
N TRP A 42 7.84 -0.24 10.27
CA TRP A 42 8.04 0.57 9.07
C TRP A 42 7.31 1.93 9.15
N VAL A 43 6.08 1.95 9.67
CA VAL A 43 5.36 3.20 9.92
C VAL A 43 6.08 4.05 10.98
N GLU A 44 6.60 3.42 12.06
CA GLU A 44 7.39 4.09 13.07
C GLU A 44 8.70 4.66 12.48
N TYR A 45 9.41 3.87 11.68
CA TYR A 45 10.61 4.30 10.97
C TYR A 45 10.35 5.56 10.14
N CYS A 46 9.26 5.58 9.40
CA CYS A 46 8.93 6.71 8.53
C CYS A 46 8.45 7.95 9.30
N ASN A 47 7.68 7.77 10.37
CA ASN A 47 6.85 8.86 10.91
C ASN A 47 7.17 9.27 12.35
N MET A 48 7.99 8.48 13.09
CA MET A 48 8.31 8.83 14.48
C MET A 48 9.37 9.94 14.55
N GLY A 49 8.97 11.10 15.06
CA GLY A 49 9.90 12.24 15.25
C GLY A 49 10.70 12.20 16.55
N GLY A 50 10.18 11.46 17.56
CA GLY A 50 10.80 11.34 18.87
C GLY A 50 11.92 10.31 18.98
N ILE A 51 12.14 9.80 20.19
CA ILE A 51 13.16 8.76 20.48
C ILE A 51 12.47 7.40 20.43
N SER A 52 12.92 6.55 19.53
CA SER A 52 12.51 5.15 19.44
C SER A 52 13.54 4.34 18.66
N PRO A 53 13.51 2.99 18.70
CA PRO A 53 14.42 2.16 17.93
C PRO A 53 14.39 2.47 16.44
N MET A 54 13.20 2.52 15.83
CA MET A 54 13.03 2.74 14.39
C MET A 54 13.39 4.18 13.97
N ALA A 55 13.08 5.18 14.79
CA ALA A 55 13.52 6.55 14.55
C ALA A 55 15.05 6.70 14.64
N SER A 56 15.67 5.94 15.54
CA SER A 56 17.14 5.92 15.68
C SER A 56 17.80 5.26 14.47
N GLU A 57 17.22 4.18 13.97
CA GLU A 57 17.69 3.50 12.75
C GLU A 57 17.55 4.40 11.52
N ARG A 58 16.40 5.09 11.35
CA ARG A 58 16.26 6.08 10.28
C ARG A 58 17.36 7.13 10.30
N ARG A 59 17.66 7.66 11.48
CA ARG A 59 18.72 8.67 11.63
C ARG A 59 20.11 8.09 11.32
N ALA A 60 20.38 6.86 11.75
CA ALA A 60 21.61 6.16 11.41
C ALA A 60 21.77 5.95 9.90
N ASN A 61 20.64 5.77 9.20
CA ASN A 61 20.58 5.67 7.75
C ASN A 61 20.58 7.04 7.02
N GLY A 62 20.82 8.13 7.76
CA GLY A 62 21.06 9.46 7.18
C GLY A 62 19.84 10.39 7.11
N GLN A 63 18.66 9.95 7.58
CA GLN A 63 17.45 10.78 7.56
C GLN A 63 17.09 11.21 8.99
N ASN A 64 17.39 12.45 9.35
CA ASN A 64 17.16 12.96 10.70
C ASN A 64 15.67 13.16 11.00
N GLU A 65 14.97 13.86 10.11
CA GLU A 65 13.57 14.19 10.29
C GLU A 65 12.66 13.04 9.79
N PRO A 66 11.45 12.88 10.34
CA PRO A 66 10.49 11.93 9.82
C PRO A 66 10.08 12.27 8.38
N PHE A 67 9.81 11.25 7.59
CA PHE A 67 9.29 11.42 6.24
C PHE A 67 7.83 11.88 6.22
N ASN A 68 7.10 11.67 7.31
CA ASN A 68 5.67 11.99 7.45
C ASN A 68 4.80 11.36 6.35
N VAL A 69 5.06 10.11 6.04
CA VAL A 69 4.29 9.36 5.04
C VAL A 69 2.83 9.28 5.47
N LYS A 70 1.94 9.78 4.64
CA LYS A 70 0.52 9.89 4.93
C LYS A 70 -0.26 8.64 4.53
N TYR A 71 -0.04 8.14 3.31
CA TYR A 71 -0.89 7.09 2.73
C TYR A 71 -0.27 5.71 2.92
N TRP A 72 -1.04 4.82 3.58
CA TRP A 72 -0.62 3.47 3.92
C TRP A 72 -1.66 2.45 3.49
N GLY A 73 -1.31 1.64 2.49
CA GLY A 73 -2.11 0.50 2.06
C GLY A 73 -1.92 -0.68 3.01
N ILE A 74 -3.02 -1.20 3.54
CA ILE A 74 -3.01 -2.42 4.33
C ILE A 74 -3.10 -3.60 3.39
N GLY A 75 -1.96 -4.02 2.86
CA GLY A 75 -1.86 -5.00 1.79
C GLY A 75 -2.11 -4.40 0.40
N ASN A 76 -1.89 -5.23 -0.60
CA ASN A 76 -2.15 -4.96 -1.99
C ASN A 76 -2.60 -6.24 -2.68
N GLU A 77 -3.70 -6.19 -3.42
CA GLU A 77 -4.24 -7.35 -4.16
C GLU A 77 -4.32 -8.63 -3.31
N ALA A 78 -4.82 -8.49 -2.08
CA ALA A 78 -4.84 -9.58 -1.11
C ALA A 78 -5.68 -10.80 -1.57
N TRP A 79 -6.61 -10.60 -2.49
CA TRP A 79 -7.37 -11.64 -3.18
C TRP A 79 -6.53 -12.45 -4.19
N GLY A 80 -5.38 -11.94 -4.61
CA GLY A 80 -4.49 -12.52 -5.59
C GLY A 80 -3.05 -12.65 -5.08
N CYS A 81 -2.10 -12.00 -5.75
CA CYS A 81 -0.67 -12.08 -5.43
C CYS A 81 -0.30 -11.61 -4.01
N GLY A 82 -1.13 -10.75 -3.40
CA GLY A 82 -0.95 -10.28 -2.03
C GLY A 82 -1.37 -11.26 -0.93
N GLY A 83 -1.69 -12.52 -1.26
CA GLY A 83 -1.96 -13.53 -0.24
C GLY A 83 -3.02 -14.57 -0.59
N SER A 84 -3.70 -14.44 -1.74
CA SER A 84 -4.77 -15.36 -2.20
C SER A 84 -5.85 -15.58 -1.13
N MET A 85 -6.30 -14.49 -0.51
CA MET A 85 -7.18 -14.50 0.65
C MET A 85 -8.65 -14.45 0.24
N ARG A 86 -9.51 -14.99 1.11
CA ARG A 86 -10.94 -14.69 1.06
C ARG A 86 -11.19 -13.32 1.68
N ALA A 87 -12.27 -12.65 1.26
CA ALA A 87 -12.60 -11.30 1.69
C ALA A 87 -12.76 -11.19 3.23
N GLU A 88 -13.37 -12.19 3.86
CA GLU A 88 -13.56 -12.23 5.32
C GLU A 88 -12.25 -12.29 6.07
N TYR A 89 -11.34 -13.17 5.62
CA TYR A 89 -10.03 -13.33 6.25
C TYR A 89 -9.19 -12.06 6.09
N TYR A 90 -9.17 -11.50 4.87
CA TYR A 90 -8.50 -10.22 4.65
C TYR A 90 -9.07 -9.11 5.52
N ALA A 91 -10.39 -9.01 5.65
CA ALA A 91 -11.03 -7.98 6.47
C ALA A 91 -10.62 -8.09 7.94
N ASP A 92 -10.51 -9.31 8.48
CA ASP A 92 -10.07 -9.53 9.85
C ASP A 92 -8.58 -9.17 10.03
N LEU A 93 -7.71 -9.54 9.07
CA LEU A 93 -6.31 -9.09 9.03
C LEU A 93 -6.20 -7.56 8.91
N CYS A 94 -6.97 -6.96 8.02
CA CYS A 94 -6.98 -5.51 7.82
C CYS A 94 -7.28 -4.76 9.13
N ARG A 95 -8.27 -5.22 9.90
CA ARG A 95 -8.57 -4.68 11.23
C ARG A 95 -7.39 -4.84 12.20
N GLN A 96 -6.80 -6.04 12.23
CA GLN A 96 -5.67 -6.33 13.10
C GLN A 96 -4.49 -5.40 12.78
N TYR A 97 -4.05 -5.36 11.53
CA TYR A 97 -2.94 -4.50 11.11
C TYR A 97 -3.24 -3.03 11.36
N SER A 98 -4.44 -2.56 11.00
CA SER A 98 -4.88 -1.18 11.24
C SER A 98 -4.78 -0.76 12.70
N THR A 99 -5.02 -1.68 13.63
CA THR A 99 -4.95 -1.40 15.07
C THR A 99 -3.55 -0.99 15.51
N TYR A 100 -2.52 -1.55 14.88
CA TYR A 100 -1.11 -1.32 15.25
C TYR A 100 -0.42 -0.24 14.41
N LEU A 101 -1.06 0.27 13.37
CA LEU A 101 -0.58 1.43 12.64
C LEU A 101 -0.97 2.71 13.38
N ARG A 102 0.03 3.37 13.97
CA ARG A 102 -0.17 4.50 14.89
C ARG A 102 0.10 5.85 14.21
N ASN A 103 -0.59 6.87 14.70
CA ASN A 103 -0.22 8.26 14.44
C ASN A 103 0.90 8.67 15.40
N TYR A 104 2.03 9.10 14.88
CA TYR A 104 3.18 9.56 15.66
C TYR A 104 3.24 11.08 15.81
N SER A 105 2.39 11.80 15.07
CA SER A 105 2.22 13.25 15.17
C SER A 105 0.74 13.61 15.08
N PRO A 106 0.26 14.56 15.88
CA PRO A 106 -1.11 15.07 15.75
C PRO A 106 -1.34 15.83 14.45
N GLU A 107 -0.27 16.39 13.86
CA GLU A 107 -0.30 17.20 12.65
C GLU A 107 -0.20 16.35 11.38
N HIS A 108 0.47 15.19 11.48
CA HIS A 108 0.72 14.28 10.36
C HIS A 108 0.07 12.93 10.63
N LYS A 109 -1.26 12.91 10.53
CA LYS A 109 -2.03 11.67 10.67
C LYS A 109 -1.88 10.80 9.44
N ILE A 110 -1.73 9.49 9.68
CA ILE A 110 -1.74 8.51 8.60
C ILE A 110 -3.17 8.30 8.08
N PHE A 111 -3.25 7.95 6.79
CA PHE A 111 -4.48 7.64 6.08
C PHE A 111 -4.39 6.18 5.63
N LYS A 112 -5.24 5.34 6.20
CA LYS A 112 -5.21 3.89 6.05
C LYS A 112 -6.12 3.45 4.92
N ILE A 113 -5.59 2.67 3.99
CA ILE A 113 -6.28 2.27 2.77
C ILE A 113 -6.36 0.74 2.72
N ALA A 114 -7.57 0.19 2.71
CA ALA A 114 -7.75 -1.24 2.53
C ALA A 114 -7.49 -1.66 1.07
N SER A 115 -6.96 -2.87 0.88
CA SER A 115 -6.84 -3.49 -0.44
C SER A 115 -8.24 -3.74 -1.02
N GLY A 116 -8.58 -3.05 -2.09
CA GLY A 116 -9.87 -3.11 -2.72
C GLY A 116 -10.01 -4.25 -3.72
N ALA A 117 -11.17 -4.30 -4.33
CA ALA A 117 -11.58 -5.37 -5.22
C ALA A 117 -10.80 -5.42 -6.53
N ASN A 118 -10.82 -6.60 -7.14
CA ASN A 118 -10.44 -6.78 -8.54
C ASN A 118 -11.64 -6.45 -9.42
N VAL A 119 -11.55 -5.35 -10.17
CA VAL A 119 -12.60 -4.89 -11.11
C VAL A 119 -13.98 -4.83 -10.42
N ALA A 120 -14.91 -5.68 -10.82
CA ALA A 120 -16.30 -5.71 -10.37
C ALA A 120 -16.58 -6.75 -9.26
N ASP A 121 -15.58 -7.12 -8.46
CA ASP A 121 -15.83 -8.01 -7.31
C ASP A 121 -16.50 -7.23 -6.16
N TYR A 122 -17.79 -6.96 -6.33
CA TYR A 122 -18.59 -6.26 -5.34
C TYR A 122 -18.72 -7.02 -4.02
N HIS A 123 -18.59 -8.37 -4.05
CA HIS A 123 -18.61 -9.17 -2.84
C HIS A 123 -17.39 -8.86 -1.95
N TRP A 124 -16.20 -8.76 -2.54
CA TRP A 124 -14.99 -8.36 -1.83
C TRP A 124 -15.16 -6.99 -1.17
N THR A 125 -15.54 -5.98 -1.94
CA THR A 125 -15.72 -4.62 -1.43
C THR A 125 -16.75 -4.56 -0.32
N LYS A 126 -17.91 -5.19 -0.51
CA LYS A 126 -18.98 -5.24 0.49
C LYS A 126 -18.48 -5.86 1.80
N THR A 127 -17.86 -7.04 1.72
CA THR A 127 -17.38 -7.78 2.88
C THR A 127 -16.32 -6.99 3.66
N VAL A 128 -15.35 -6.40 2.94
CA VAL A 128 -14.30 -5.58 3.56
C VAL A 128 -14.90 -4.36 4.25
N MET A 129 -15.83 -3.66 3.60
CA MET A 129 -16.45 -2.47 4.18
C MET A 129 -17.34 -2.79 5.37
N GLU A 130 -18.12 -3.87 5.33
CA GLU A 130 -18.95 -4.29 6.45
C GLU A 130 -18.13 -4.69 7.68
N ARG A 131 -16.98 -5.34 7.49
CA ARG A 131 -16.18 -5.89 8.60
C ARG A 131 -15.05 -4.97 9.05
N ALA A 132 -14.43 -4.24 8.14
CA ALA A 132 -13.22 -3.44 8.40
C ALA A 132 -13.40 -1.94 8.12
N GLY A 133 -14.52 -1.50 7.59
CA GLY A 133 -14.73 -0.11 7.17
C GLY A 133 -14.52 0.95 8.26
N GLN A 134 -14.75 0.59 9.53
CA GLN A 134 -14.49 1.48 10.67
C GLN A 134 -13.00 1.58 11.05
N ALA A 135 -12.16 0.72 10.50
CA ALA A 135 -10.73 0.65 10.81
C ALA A 135 -9.84 1.31 9.74
N VAL A 136 -10.43 1.75 8.64
CA VAL A 136 -9.72 2.33 7.49
C VAL A 136 -10.39 3.63 7.04
N ASP A 137 -9.64 4.44 6.30
CA ASP A 137 -10.12 5.73 5.79
C ASP A 137 -10.57 5.63 4.33
N ALA A 138 -10.08 4.63 3.59
CA ALA A 138 -10.40 4.41 2.18
C ALA A 138 -10.22 2.96 1.74
N VAL A 139 -10.63 2.69 0.52
CA VAL A 139 -10.42 1.43 -0.21
C VAL A 139 -9.78 1.76 -1.55
N SER A 140 -8.74 1.01 -1.94
CA SER A 140 -8.15 1.13 -3.27
C SER A 140 -9.05 0.49 -4.34
N LEU A 141 -8.95 0.97 -5.56
CA LEU A 141 -9.61 0.37 -6.72
C LEU A 141 -8.56 -0.22 -7.65
N HIS A 142 -8.76 -1.47 -8.06
CA HIS A 142 -7.86 -2.16 -8.99
C HIS A 142 -8.59 -2.43 -10.30
N TYR A 143 -8.11 -1.79 -11.35
CA TYR A 143 -8.69 -1.92 -12.69
C TYR A 143 -7.59 -1.85 -13.75
N TYR A 144 -7.64 -2.76 -14.71
CA TYR A 144 -6.76 -2.75 -15.87
C TYR A 144 -7.58 -2.59 -17.14
N THR A 145 -7.16 -1.68 -17.99
CA THR A 145 -7.68 -1.56 -19.37
C THR A 145 -6.68 -2.25 -20.30
N LEU A 146 -7.14 -3.28 -20.99
CA LEU A 146 -6.34 -4.03 -21.96
C LEU A 146 -7.15 -4.21 -23.23
N PRO A 147 -6.53 -4.08 -24.44
CA PRO A 147 -7.21 -4.41 -25.68
C PRO A 147 -7.72 -5.84 -25.64
N HIS A 148 -8.99 -6.01 -25.92
CA HIS A 148 -9.66 -7.31 -25.96
C HIS A 148 -9.54 -8.15 -24.68
N GLN A 149 -9.16 -7.53 -23.54
CA GLN A 149 -8.89 -8.20 -22.26
C GLN A 149 -7.80 -9.29 -22.36
N ASP A 150 -6.91 -9.18 -23.33
CA ASP A 150 -5.85 -10.17 -23.57
C ASP A 150 -4.54 -9.77 -22.86
N TRP A 151 -4.24 -10.46 -21.76
CA TRP A 151 -3.01 -10.26 -20.98
C TRP A 151 -1.73 -10.72 -21.70
N GLN A 152 -1.86 -11.58 -22.71
CA GLN A 152 -0.72 -12.05 -23.50
C GLN A 152 -0.34 -11.05 -24.60
N HIS A 153 -1.33 -10.31 -25.10
CA HIS A 153 -1.16 -9.31 -26.15
C HIS A 153 -1.71 -7.97 -25.66
N LYS A 154 -0.90 -7.29 -24.85
CA LYS A 154 -1.32 -6.03 -24.18
C LYS A 154 -1.50 -4.86 -25.12
N GLY A 155 -1.16 -5.02 -26.41
CA GLY A 155 -1.26 -3.97 -27.42
C GLY A 155 -0.19 -2.89 -27.30
N SER A 156 -0.25 -1.93 -28.19
CA SER A 156 0.51 -0.68 -28.14
C SER A 156 -0.44 0.50 -27.91
N ALA A 157 0.11 1.69 -27.68
CA ALA A 157 -0.70 2.90 -27.53
C ALA A 157 -1.59 3.22 -28.74
N THR A 158 -1.27 2.66 -29.92
CA THR A 158 -2.04 2.83 -31.16
C THR A 158 -3.17 1.81 -31.33
N ASP A 159 -3.22 0.78 -30.48
CA ASP A 159 -4.21 -0.28 -30.55
C ASP A 159 -5.47 0.04 -29.72
N PHE A 160 -5.44 1.13 -28.95
CA PHE A 160 -6.56 1.58 -28.15
C PHE A 160 -7.41 2.59 -28.90
N THR A 161 -8.71 2.38 -28.90
CA THR A 161 -9.70 3.36 -29.36
C THR A 161 -10.27 4.14 -28.18
N ASP A 162 -10.88 5.29 -28.44
CA ASP A 162 -11.53 6.09 -27.37
C ASP A 162 -12.61 5.27 -26.63
N GLU A 163 -13.24 4.31 -27.30
CA GLU A 163 -14.27 3.43 -26.72
C GLU A 163 -13.68 2.39 -25.74
N GLU A 164 -12.39 2.09 -25.82
CA GLU A 164 -11.70 1.15 -24.93
C GLU A 164 -11.16 1.82 -23.68
N TYR A 165 -11.13 3.16 -23.65
CA TYR A 165 -10.67 3.95 -22.49
C TYR A 165 -11.82 4.42 -21.59
N TYR A 166 -13.04 4.39 -22.07
CA TYR A 166 -14.26 4.85 -21.40
C TYR A 166 -15.32 3.75 -21.37
#